data_d00bea4e07023c7baac5616ee11be4a5
#
_entry.id   d00bea4e07023c7baac5616ee11be4a5
#
_cell.length_a   1.000
_cell.length_b   1.000
_cell.length_c   1.000
_cell.angle_alpha   90.00
_cell.angle_beta   90.00
_cell.angle_gamma   90.00
#
_symmetry.space_group_name_H-M   'P 1'
#
loop_
_entity.id
_entity.type
_entity.pdbx_description
1 polymer ?
#
loop_
_entity_poly.entity_id
_entity_poly.type
_entity_poly.pdbx_seq_one_letter_code
_entity_poly.pdbx_strand_id
1 'polypeptide(L)'
;MIKVDNAVILAAGASSRFAPLSYERHKALIEVKGEVLIERQIRQLREAGVKDIYVVTGYKSEQFSYLVEKFGVNLVHNSEYATRNNHSSIHVVRDVLSNSYICSADNYFAENPFNAYEEGAFYSGIYSEGYTKEWCMETDDEGYIIDVKIGGSDAWYMLGHVFWDEKFSKRFTEILEQSYNAPDIVDKLWEDIYIEHIQELKMKLKKYDADYIFEFDTLDELREFDSSYVRDTRSSILKDIAESLGVNEAELKGFQAVKAVDNRATGFKFVCKG
;
A
#
# COMPACT_ATOMS: atom_id res chain seq x y z
N MET A 1 -2.36 -5.99 26.18
CA MET A 1 -1.26 -5.54 25.29
C MET A 1 -0.57 -6.76 24.72
N ILE A 2 -0.56 -6.88 23.40
CA ILE A 2 0.00 -7.97 22.60
C ILE A 2 1.32 -7.47 22.03
N LYS A 3 2.41 -8.20 22.23
CA LYS A 3 3.71 -7.83 21.66
C LYS A 3 3.68 -8.03 20.15
N VAL A 4 4.16 -7.06 19.41
CA VAL A 4 4.34 -7.17 17.95
C VAL A 4 5.55 -8.06 17.67
N ASP A 5 5.37 -9.11 16.88
CA ASP A 5 6.42 -10.06 16.54
C ASP A 5 7.20 -9.60 15.29
N ASN A 6 6.48 -9.17 14.27
CA ASN A 6 7.08 -8.78 12.98
C ASN A 6 6.21 -7.78 12.22
N ALA A 7 6.72 -7.36 11.05
CA ALA A 7 5.96 -6.58 10.08
C ALA A 7 6.16 -7.14 8.67
N VAL A 8 5.10 -7.11 7.87
CA VAL A 8 5.10 -7.44 6.45
C VAL A 8 4.76 -6.17 5.66
N ILE A 9 5.64 -5.78 4.74
CA ILE A 9 5.42 -4.65 3.83
C ILE A 9 5.11 -5.20 2.44
N LEU A 10 3.92 -4.96 1.94
CA LEU A 10 3.46 -5.41 0.63
C LEU A 10 3.95 -4.46 -0.46
N ALA A 11 4.92 -4.90 -1.25
CA ALA A 11 5.59 -4.12 -2.30
C ALA A 11 5.69 -4.89 -3.63
N ALA A 12 4.74 -5.79 -3.92
CA ALA A 12 4.80 -6.62 -5.12
C ALA A 12 4.11 -6.00 -6.35
N GLY A 13 3.21 -5.04 -6.15
CA GLY A 13 2.35 -4.46 -7.18
C GLY A 13 3.09 -3.58 -8.20
N ALA A 14 2.58 -3.52 -9.43
CA ALA A 14 3.19 -2.75 -10.52
C ALA A 14 2.91 -1.23 -10.45
N SER A 15 2.04 -0.77 -9.56
CA SER A 15 1.66 0.66 -9.40
C SER A 15 1.36 1.35 -10.72
N SER A 16 0.55 0.72 -11.58
CA SER A 16 0.32 1.17 -12.97
C SER A 16 -0.30 2.57 -13.07
N ARG A 17 -1.09 2.99 -12.06
CA ARG A 17 -1.66 4.34 -11.99
C ARG A 17 -0.58 5.42 -11.85
N PHE A 18 0.61 5.04 -11.37
CA PHE A 18 1.75 5.93 -11.17
C PHE A 18 2.66 6.05 -12.42
N ALA A 19 2.22 5.54 -13.58
CA ALA A 19 2.94 5.69 -14.82
C ALA A 19 3.05 7.19 -15.21
N PRO A 20 4.21 7.64 -15.78
CA PRO A 20 5.33 6.80 -16.21
C PRO A 20 6.40 6.53 -15.15
N LEU A 21 6.34 7.16 -13.96
CA LEU A 21 7.38 6.98 -12.93
C LEU A 21 7.57 5.51 -12.56
N SER A 22 6.46 4.73 -12.45
CA SER A 22 6.50 3.30 -12.15
C SER A 22 7.22 2.46 -13.21
N TYR A 23 7.40 2.99 -14.45
CA TYR A 23 8.20 2.31 -15.49
C TYR A 23 9.70 2.39 -15.22
N GLU A 24 10.14 3.38 -14.48
CA GLU A 24 11.56 3.60 -14.16
C GLU A 24 11.90 3.09 -12.76
N ARG A 25 11.05 3.38 -11.78
CA ARG A 25 11.27 3.04 -10.37
C ARG A 25 9.99 2.51 -9.73
N HIS A 26 10.13 1.48 -8.89
CA HIS A 26 8.99 1.00 -8.11
C HIS A 26 8.44 2.12 -7.20
N LYS A 27 7.10 2.25 -7.05
CA LYS A 27 6.44 3.31 -6.25
C LYS A 27 6.96 3.36 -4.81
N ALA A 28 7.17 2.21 -4.17
CA ALA A 28 7.72 2.13 -2.82
C ALA A 28 9.13 2.73 -2.67
N LEU A 29 9.87 2.87 -3.78
CA LEU A 29 11.24 3.38 -3.81
C LEU A 29 11.31 4.85 -4.23
N ILE A 30 10.17 5.52 -4.35
CA ILE A 30 10.12 6.95 -4.65
C ILE A 30 10.45 7.72 -3.38
N GLU A 31 11.25 8.77 -3.55
CA GLU A 31 11.57 9.70 -2.48
C GLU A 31 10.43 10.71 -2.30
N VAL A 32 9.90 10.83 -1.10
CA VAL A 32 8.86 11.80 -0.73
C VAL A 32 9.34 12.62 0.45
N LYS A 33 9.29 13.94 0.33
CA LYS A 33 9.83 14.86 1.35
C LYS A 33 11.28 14.56 1.76
N GLY A 34 12.11 14.09 0.81
CA GLY A 34 13.52 13.80 1.03
C GLY A 34 13.83 12.42 1.61
N GLU A 35 12.85 11.52 1.72
CA GLU A 35 13.03 10.16 2.25
C GLU A 35 12.32 9.13 1.35
N VAL A 36 12.96 8.00 1.07
CA VAL A 36 12.37 6.91 0.29
C VAL A 36 11.22 6.28 1.07
N LEU A 37 10.03 6.13 0.47
CA LEU A 37 8.80 5.68 1.14
C LEU A 37 9.01 4.41 1.99
N ILE A 38 9.50 3.35 1.39
CA ILE A 38 9.70 2.07 2.11
C ILE A 38 10.79 2.17 3.19
N GLU A 39 11.84 2.98 2.95
CA GLU A 39 12.90 3.18 3.94
C GLU A 39 12.35 3.91 5.18
N ARG A 40 11.47 4.90 4.96
CA ARG A 40 10.77 5.59 6.04
C ARG A 40 9.95 4.61 6.87
N GLN A 41 9.14 3.75 6.26
CA GLN A 41 8.35 2.75 6.98
C GLN A 41 9.25 1.77 7.76
N ILE A 42 10.31 1.25 7.14
CA ILE A 42 11.27 0.36 7.80
C ILE A 42 11.91 1.04 9.02
N ARG A 43 12.32 2.30 8.89
CA ARG A 43 12.90 3.09 9.99
C ARG A 43 11.88 3.26 11.11
N GLN A 44 10.65 3.66 10.82
CA GLN A 44 9.58 3.83 11.80
C GLN A 44 9.25 2.52 12.54
N LEU A 45 9.19 1.39 11.84
CA LEU A 45 9.03 0.06 12.45
C LEU A 45 10.19 -0.27 13.40
N ARG A 46 11.43 0.01 12.98
CA ARG A 46 12.63 -0.19 13.82
C ARG A 46 12.60 0.68 15.07
N GLU A 47 12.22 1.94 14.96
CA GLU A 47 12.08 2.88 16.08
C GLU A 47 11.01 2.40 17.07
N ALA A 48 9.94 1.76 16.59
CA ALA A 48 8.92 1.13 17.41
C ALA A 48 9.38 -0.19 18.07
N GLY A 49 10.57 -0.69 17.74
CA GLY A 49 11.13 -1.93 18.30
C GLY A 49 10.80 -3.19 17.52
N VAL A 50 10.14 -3.09 16.34
CA VAL A 50 9.87 -4.23 15.45
C VAL A 50 11.15 -4.61 14.71
N LYS A 51 11.67 -5.81 14.98
CA LYS A 51 12.98 -6.25 14.45
C LYS A 51 12.86 -7.09 13.20
N ASP A 52 11.87 -7.95 13.11
CA ASP A 52 11.70 -8.85 11.99
C ASP A 52 10.76 -8.21 10.96
N ILE A 53 11.33 -7.75 9.85
CA ILE A 53 10.60 -7.06 8.79
C ILE A 53 10.75 -7.86 7.51
N TYR A 54 9.61 -8.20 6.91
CA TYR A 54 9.51 -8.91 5.63
C TYR A 54 9.00 -7.94 4.57
N VAL A 55 9.69 -7.84 3.45
CA VAL A 55 9.25 -7.05 2.29
C VAL A 55 8.87 -8.01 1.18
N VAL A 56 7.58 -8.03 0.84
CA VAL A 56 7.08 -8.86 -0.25
C VAL A 56 7.23 -8.12 -1.56
N THR A 57 8.09 -8.63 -2.44
CA THR A 57 8.43 -8.02 -3.72
C THR A 57 7.84 -8.81 -4.89
N GLY A 58 7.71 -8.15 -6.04
CA GLY A 58 7.23 -8.76 -7.29
C GLY A 58 7.72 -7.96 -8.49
N TYR A 59 6.96 -6.95 -8.91
CA TYR A 59 7.38 -6.03 -9.96
C TYR A 59 8.67 -5.31 -9.58
N LYS A 60 9.67 -5.30 -10.48
CA LYS A 60 10.99 -4.68 -10.24
C LYS A 60 11.67 -5.12 -8.94
N SER A 61 11.52 -6.39 -8.58
CA SER A 61 12.04 -6.94 -7.32
C SER A 61 13.55 -6.73 -7.14
N GLU A 62 14.31 -6.67 -8.23
CA GLU A 62 15.75 -6.40 -8.23
C GLU A 62 16.12 -5.04 -7.60
N GLN A 63 15.21 -4.07 -7.65
CA GLN A 63 15.44 -2.74 -7.08
C GLN A 63 15.43 -2.72 -5.56
N PHE A 64 14.92 -3.76 -4.90
CA PHE A 64 14.80 -3.85 -3.44
C PHE A 64 16.02 -4.51 -2.76
N SER A 65 16.93 -5.12 -3.53
CA SER A 65 18.03 -5.93 -2.98
C SER A 65 18.90 -5.17 -1.96
N TYR A 66 19.13 -3.90 -2.15
CA TYR A 66 19.93 -3.06 -1.25
C TYR A 66 19.34 -2.93 0.17
N LEU A 67 18.02 -3.14 0.33
CA LEU A 67 17.35 -3.05 1.64
C LEU A 67 17.84 -4.13 2.61
N VAL A 68 18.27 -5.28 2.09
CA VAL A 68 18.83 -6.36 2.90
C VAL A 68 20.14 -5.89 3.57
N GLU A 69 21.04 -5.31 2.79
CA GLU A 69 22.32 -4.83 3.30
C GLU A 69 22.15 -3.60 4.20
N LYS A 70 21.28 -2.66 3.77
CA LYS A 70 21.09 -1.38 4.46
C LYS A 70 20.30 -1.50 5.77
N PHE A 71 19.28 -2.37 5.80
CA PHE A 71 18.31 -2.43 6.91
C PHE A 71 18.18 -3.84 7.53
N GLY A 72 18.77 -4.89 6.96
CA GLY A 72 18.64 -6.24 7.47
C GLY A 72 17.20 -6.78 7.39
N VAL A 73 16.45 -6.40 6.36
CA VAL A 73 15.10 -6.92 6.13
C VAL A 73 15.13 -8.23 5.36
N ASN A 74 14.05 -9.00 5.45
CA ASN A 74 13.87 -10.23 4.69
C ASN A 74 13.07 -9.94 3.41
N LEU A 75 13.65 -10.20 2.23
CA LEU A 75 12.92 -10.09 0.98
C LEU A 75 12.24 -11.41 0.66
N VAL A 76 10.95 -11.38 0.36
CA VAL A 76 10.15 -12.52 -0.08
C VAL A 76 9.58 -12.21 -1.45
N HIS A 77 9.91 -13.03 -2.45
CA HIS A 77 9.42 -12.80 -3.81
C HIS A 77 8.07 -13.48 -4.03
N ASN A 78 7.08 -12.71 -4.41
CA ASN A 78 5.79 -13.22 -4.87
C ASN A 78 5.85 -13.44 -6.39
N SER A 79 6.00 -14.67 -6.84
CA SER A 79 6.04 -15.02 -8.27
C SER A 79 4.69 -14.85 -8.99
N GLU A 80 3.60 -14.78 -8.24
CA GLU A 80 2.25 -14.66 -8.79
C GLU A 80 1.73 -13.20 -8.85
N TYR A 81 2.58 -12.21 -8.53
CA TYR A 81 2.21 -10.79 -8.48
C TYR A 81 1.55 -10.25 -9.76
N ALA A 82 1.83 -10.86 -10.91
CA ALA A 82 1.30 -10.43 -12.21
C ALA A 82 -0.03 -11.11 -12.58
N THR A 83 -0.37 -12.20 -11.90
CA THR A 83 -1.52 -13.06 -12.22
C THR A 83 -2.56 -13.14 -11.11
N ARG A 84 -2.22 -12.70 -9.92
CA ARG A 84 -3.10 -12.66 -8.74
C ARG A 84 -3.00 -11.31 -8.05
N ASN A 85 -4.03 -10.94 -7.31
CA ASN A 85 -4.03 -9.71 -6.54
C ASN A 85 -3.23 -9.86 -5.21
N ASN A 86 -3.28 -8.85 -4.33
CA ASN A 86 -2.43 -8.72 -3.14
C ASN A 86 -2.60 -9.85 -2.10
N HIS A 87 -3.73 -10.61 -2.12
CA HIS A 87 -3.89 -11.82 -1.30
C HIS A 87 -2.76 -12.83 -1.53
N SER A 88 -2.21 -12.89 -2.76
CA SER A 88 -1.06 -13.75 -3.07
C SER A 88 0.21 -13.31 -2.34
N SER A 89 0.36 -12.01 -2.07
CA SER A 89 1.45 -11.47 -1.26
C SER A 89 1.32 -11.85 0.22
N ILE A 90 0.11 -11.98 0.75
CA ILE A 90 -0.13 -12.56 2.08
C ILE A 90 0.19 -14.05 2.08
N HIS A 91 -0.22 -14.76 1.03
CA HIS A 91 -0.01 -16.21 0.93
C HIS A 91 1.47 -16.61 0.97
N VAL A 92 2.36 -15.85 0.30
CA VAL A 92 3.80 -16.20 0.28
C VAL A 92 4.51 -15.97 1.62
N VAL A 93 3.92 -15.19 2.53
CA VAL A 93 4.46 -14.92 3.88
C VAL A 93 3.63 -15.55 5.00
N ARG A 94 2.64 -16.39 4.68
CA ARG A 94 1.70 -16.96 5.66
C ARG A 94 2.37 -17.67 6.84
N ASP A 95 3.53 -18.29 6.59
CA ASP A 95 4.24 -19.06 7.62
C ASP A 95 4.95 -18.17 8.67
N VAL A 96 5.07 -16.86 8.41
CA VAL A 96 5.67 -15.90 9.34
C VAL A 96 4.63 -14.99 10.00
N LEU A 97 3.36 -15.08 9.58
CA LEU A 97 2.28 -14.30 10.18
C LEU A 97 1.98 -14.77 11.61
N SER A 98 1.97 -13.83 12.54
CA SER A 98 1.65 -14.02 13.95
C SER A 98 1.00 -12.73 14.47
N ASN A 99 1.58 -12.08 15.48
CA ASN A 99 1.22 -10.72 15.88
C ASN A 99 1.93 -9.74 14.94
N SER A 100 1.35 -9.50 13.77
CA SER A 100 2.03 -8.89 12.63
C SER A 100 1.40 -7.56 12.20
N TYR A 101 2.23 -6.57 11.92
CA TYR A 101 1.78 -5.46 11.08
C TYR A 101 1.77 -5.88 9.61
N ILE A 102 0.70 -5.51 8.89
CA ILE A 102 0.64 -5.60 7.43
C ILE A 102 0.56 -4.16 6.90
N CYS A 103 1.51 -3.78 6.06
CA CYS A 103 1.68 -2.41 5.58
C CYS A 103 1.66 -2.39 4.05
N SER A 104 1.02 -1.38 3.47
CA SER A 104 1.17 -1.03 2.06
C SER A 104 2.44 -0.20 1.89
N ALA A 105 3.30 -0.58 0.92
CA ALA A 105 4.60 0.06 0.72
C ALA A 105 4.54 1.49 0.15
N ASP A 106 3.37 1.94 -0.26
CA ASP A 106 3.10 3.25 -0.84
C ASP A 106 2.47 4.25 0.14
N ASN A 107 2.25 3.85 1.39
CA ASN A 107 1.81 4.79 2.42
C ASN A 107 2.97 5.64 2.95
N TYR A 108 2.70 6.92 3.12
CA TYR A 108 3.56 7.86 3.84
C TYR A 108 2.91 8.19 5.18
N PHE A 109 3.57 7.83 6.27
CA PHE A 109 3.15 8.20 7.63
C PHE A 109 3.90 9.47 8.06
N ALA A 110 3.17 10.55 8.33
CA ALA A 110 3.75 11.82 8.75
C ALA A 110 4.49 11.67 10.08
N GLU A 111 3.89 10.97 11.02
CA GLU A 111 4.48 10.56 12.30
C GLU A 111 4.57 9.03 12.37
N ASN A 112 5.25 8.50 13.39
CA ASN A 112 5.40 7.06 13.55
C ASN A 112 4.12 6.44 14.13
N PRO A 113 3.35 5.63 13.36
CA PRO A 113 2.11 5.02 13.83
C PRO A 113 2.33 3.70 14.57
N PHE A 114 3.55 3.14 14.51
CA PHE A 114 3.86 1.81 15.00
C PHE A 114 4.21 1.79 16.48
N ASN A 115 3.89 0.70 17.14
CA ASN A 115 4.16 0.46 18.56
C ASN A 115 4.79 -0.93 18.75
N ALA A 116 5.54 -1.11 19.85
CA ALA A 116 6.05 -2.43 20.25
C ALA A 116 4.94 -3.38 20.74
N TYR A 117 3.79 -2.82 21.15
CA TYR A 117 2.64 -3.55 21.68
C TYR A 117 1.36 -2.94 21.16
N GLU A 118 0.38 -3.79 20.82
CA GLU A 118 -0.97 -3.40 20.40
C GLU A 118 -2.04 -4.06 21.28
N GLU A 119 -3.26 -3.55 21.26
CA GLU A 119 -4.35 -4.06 22.08
C GLU A 119 -5.06 -5.27 21.48
N GLY A 120 -5.10 -5.34 20.15
CA GLY A 120 -5.76 -6.39 19.36
C GLY A 120 -5.76 -6.02 17.89
N ALA A 121 -6.31 -6.88 17.05
CA ALA A 121 -6.36 -6.66 15.61
C ALA A 121 -7.14 -5.38 15.25
N PHE A 122 -6.59 -4.58 14.33
CA PHE A 122 -7.20 -3.35 13.86
C PHE A 122 -6.90 -3.06 12.38
N TYR A 123 -7.74 -2.25 11.76
CA TYR A 123 -7.49 -1.55 10.51
C TYR A 123 -7.40 -0.04 10.77
N SER A 124 -6.37 0.63 10.28
CA SER A 124 -6.26 2.09 10.38
C SER A 124 -7.25 2.77 9.45
N GLY A 125 -7.74 3.94 9.84
CA GLY A 125 -8.68 4.71 9.03
C GLY A 125 -8.52 6.19 9.22
N ILE A 126 -8.84 6.93 8.15
CA ILE A 126 -8.89 8.38 8.08
C ILE A 126 -10.35 8.80 7.87
N TYR A 127 -10.74 9.92 8.44
CA TYR A 127 -12.08 10.47 8.23
C TYR A 127 -12.12 11.34 6.98
N SER A 128 -13.08 11.07 6.10
CA SER A 128 -13.39 11.91 4.95
C SER A 128 -14.55 12.83 5.28
N GLU A 129 -14.33 14.14 5.19
CA GLU A 129 -15.42 15.12 5.16
C GLU A 129 -16.02 15.16 3.76
N GLY A 130 -17.35 15.04 3.66
CA GLY A 130 -18.06 14.97 2.39
C GLY A 130 -17.89 13.62 1.68
N TYR A 131 -18.11 13.62 0.36
CA TYR A 131 -18.13 12.39 -0.44
C TYR A 131 -16.72 11.85 -0.70
N THR A 132 -16.57 10.54 -0.52
CA THR A 132 -15.38 9.78 -0.92
C THR A 132 -15.76 8.55 -1.76
N LYS A 133 -14.82 8.08 -2.57
CA LYS A 133 -14.92 6.81 -3.34
C LYS A 133 -14.24 5.64 -2.63
N GLU A 134 -13.59 5.92 -1.49
CA GLU A 134 -12.82 4.96 -0.75
C GLU A 134 -13.70 3.90 -0.05
N TRP A 135 -13.09 2.90 0.52
CA TRP A 135 -13.75 1.82 1.25
C TRP A 135 -14.11 2.29 2.67
N CYS A 136 -15.36 2.68 2.86
CA CYS A 136 -15.87 3.24 4.10
C CYS A 136 -16.25 2.15 5.10
N MET A 137 -15.79 2.29 6.35
CA MET A 137 -16.02 1.35 7.44
C MET A 137 -17.18 1.80 8.33
N GLU A 138 -18.09 0.87 8.63
CA GLU A 138 -19.09 1.01 9.70
C GLU A 138 -18.63 0.20 10.92
N THR A 139 -18.84 0.75 12.13
CA THR A 139 -18.42 0.08 13.37
C THR A 139 -19.59 -0.10 14.32
N ASP A 140 -19.52 -1.12 15.18
CA ASP A 140 -20.39 -1.24 16.33
C ASP A 140 -19.98 -0.31 17.48
N ASP A 141 -20.73 -0.37 18.60
CA ASP A 141 -20.49 0.46 19.78
C ASP A 141 -19.16 0.15 20.50
N GLU A 142 -18.57 -1.04 20.25
CA GLU A 142 -17.28 -1.46 20.79
C GLU A 142 -16.10 -1.06 19.87
N GLY A 143 -16.40 -0.49 18.67
CA GLY A 143 -15.46 -0.06 17.67
C GLY A 143 -14.98 -1.15 16.72
N TYR A 144 -15.63 -2.33 16.72
CA TYR A 144 -15.35 -3.36 15.72
C TYR A 144 -15.97 -3.01 14.38
N ILE A 145 -15.22 -3.21 13.32
CA ILE A 145 -15.70 -3.04 11.94
C ILE A 145 -16.71 -4.15 11.65
N ILE A 146 -17.93 -3.77 11.29
CA ILE A 146 -19.05 -4.69 11.03
C ILE A 146 -19.51 -4.69 9.58
N ASP A 147 -19.17 -3.65 8.83
CA ASP A 147 -19.45 -3.55 7.40
C ASP A 147 -18.44 -2.63 6.70
N VAL A 148 -18.21 -2.86 5.41
CA VAL A 148 -17.37 -2.01 4.54
C VAL A 148 -18.06 -1.80 3.22
N LYS A 149 -18.21 -0.53 2.81
CA LYS A 149 -18.87 -0.14 1.57
C LYS A 149 -17.96 0.72 0.72
N ILE A 150 -17.98 0.51 -0.59
CA ILE A 150 -17.29 1.38 -1.54
C ILE A 150 -18.08 2.66 -1.72
N GLY A 151 -17.45 3.80 -1.41
CA GLY A 151 -18.06 5.12 -1.46
C GLY A 151 -18.94 5.44 -0.26
N GLY A 152 -18.91 6.70 0.14
CA GLY A 152 -19.71 7.22 1.26
C GLY A 152 -19.56 8.71 1.41
N SER A 153 -20.17 9.27 2.45
CA SER A 153 -20.02 10.68 2.83
C SER A 153 -19.86 10.76 4.33
N ASP A 154 -18.98 11.65 4.79
CA ASP A 154 -18.73 11.89 6.21
C ASP A 154 -18.41 10.58 6.96
N ALA A 155 -17.43 9.82 6.43
CA ALA A 155 -17.17 8.45 6.84
C ALA A 155 -15.69 8.18 7.08
N TRP A 156 -15.40 7.21 7.95
CA TRP A 156 -14.07 6.63 8.12
C TRP A 156 -13.79 5.65 6.98
N TYR A 157 -12.68 5.81 6.27
CA TYR A 157 -12.29 4.91 5.18
C TYR A 157 -10.96 4.19 5.46
N MET A 158 -10.80 3.03 4.86
CA MET A 158 -9.61 2.20 4.96
C MET A 158 -8.41 2.90 4.32
N LEU A 159 -7.40 3.21 5.13
CA LEU A 159 -6.13 3.75 4.65
C LEU A 159 -5.03 3.45 5.67
N GLY A 160 -3.89 2.98 5.19
CA GLY A 160 -2.70 2.79 6.00
C GLY A 160 -2.40 1.33 6.33
N HIS A 161 -1.97 1.09 7.55
CA HIS A 161 -1.52 -0.21 8.02
C HIS A 161 -2.60 -0.92 8.83
N VAL A 162 -2.43 -2.23 8.96
CA VAL A 162 -3.24 -3.06 9.87
C VAL A 162 -2.34 -3.78 10.87
N PHE A 163 -2.90 -4.16 11.99
CA PHE A 163 -2.28 -5.12 12.91
C PHE A 163 -3.17 -6.35 13.01
N TRP A 164 -2.60 -7.50 12.77
CA TRP A 164 -3.22 -8.81 12.97
C TRP A 164 -2.62 -9.45 14.21
N ASP A 165 -3.44 -9.78 15.19
CA ASP A 165 -2.99 -10.65 16.27
C ASP A 165 -2.86 -12.10 15.79
N GLU A 166 -2.21 -12.95 16.56
CA GLU A 166 -1.94 -14.36 16.22
C GLU A 166 -3.23 -15.11 15.84
N LYS A 167 -4.32 -14.84 16.56
CA LYS A 167 -5.61 -15.48 16.30
C LYS A 167 -6.18 -15.07 14.95
N PHE A 168 -6.12 -13.77 14.62
CA PHE A 168 -6.56 -13.26 13.33
C PHE A 168 -5.67 -13.82 12.20
N SER A 169 -4.35 -13.73 12.36
CA SER A 169 -3.37 -14.22 11.38
C SER A 169 -3.60 -15.69 11.05
N LYS A 170 -3.77 -16.52 12.05
CA LYS A 170 -4.04 -17.95 11.89
C LYS A 170 -5.36 -18.18 11.14
N ARG A 171 -6.45 -17.52 11.56
CA ARG A 171 -7.77 -17.73 10.96
C ARG A 171 -7.80 -17.23 9.52
N PHE A 172 -7.21 -16.06 9.24
CA PHE A 172 -7.11 -15.53 7.88
C PHE A 172 -6.32 -16.48 6.96
N THR A 173 -5.19 -17.00 7.44
CA THR A 173 -4.37 -17.96 6.67
C THR A 173 -5.16 -19.24 6.35
N GLU A 174 -5.91 -19.79 7.32
CA GLU A 174 -6.77 -20.96 7.08
C GLU A 174 -7.81 -20.71 5.99
N ILE A 175 -8.49 -19.56 6.02
CA ILE A 175 -9.48 -19.15 5.00
C ILE A 175 -8.80 -19.00 3.64
N LEU A 176 -7.67 -18.31 3.59
CA LEU A 176 -6.93 -18.07 2.37
C LEU A 176 -6.47 -19.40 1.73
N GLU A 177 -5.90 -20.33 2.49
CA GLU A 177 -5.44 -21.61 1.98
C GLU A 177 -6.59 -22.48 1.43
N GLN A 178 -7.76 -22.47 2.09
CA GLN A 178 -8.94 -23.20 1.63
C GLN A 178 -9.47 -22.71 0.28
N SER A 179 -9.38 -21.41 0.03
CA SER A 179 -9.91 -20.77 -1.19
C SER A 179 -8.85 -20.45 -2.24
N TYR A 180 -7.55 -20.57 -1.94
CA TYR A 180 -6.46 -20.04 -2.77
C TYR A 180 -6.48 -20.51 -4.23
N ASN A 181 -6.90 -21.76 -4.48
CA ASN A 181 -6.98 -22.33 -5.83
C ASN A 181 -8.36 -22.20 -6.48
N ALA A 182 -9.32 -21.55 -5.82
CA ALA A 182 -10.63 -21.29 -6.41
C ALA A 182 -10.52 -20.21 -7.50
N PRO A 183 -11.27 -20.34 -8.64
CA PRO A 183 -11.14 -19.39 -9.75
C PRO A 183 -11.54 -17.95 -9.41
N ASP A 184 -12.46 -17.78 -8.47
CA ASP A 184 -13.05 -16.50 -8.08
C ASP A 184 -12.15 -15.67 -7.13
N ILE A 185 -11.07 -16.26 -6.60
CA ILE A 185 -10.17 -15.53 -5.68
C ILE A 185 -9.09 -14.73 -6.42
N VAL A 186 -8.81 -15.05 -7.69
CA VAL A 186 -7.64 -14.55 -8.42
C VAL A 186 -7.53 -13.03 -8.42
N ASP A 187 -8.64 -12.34 -8.57
CA ASP A 187 -8.70 -10.87 -8.61
C ASP A 187 -9.02 -10.22 -7.27
N LYS A 188 -9.29 -11.00 -6.22
CA LYS A 188 -9.63 -10.46 -4.90
C LYS A 188 -8.42 -9.83 -4.22
N LEU A 189 -8.66 -8.71 -3.57
CA LEU A 189 -7.76 -8.19 -2.55
C LEU A 189 -7.85 -9.04 -1.28
N TRP A 190 -6.85 -9.01 -0.41
CA TRP A 190 -6.97 -9.64 0.91
C TRP A 190 -8.08 -8.98 1.74
N GLU A 191 -8.34 -7.71 1.48
CA GLU A 191 -9.44 -6.95 2.07
C GLU A 191 -10.81 -7.49 1.65
N ASP A 192 -10.98 -7.93 0.39
CA ASP A 192 -12.22 -8.58 -0.07
C ASP A 192 -12.48 -9.87 0.73
N ILE A 193 -11.43 -10.68 0.94
CA ILE A 193 -11.52 -11.91 1.74
C ILE A 193 -11.88 -11.57 3.19
N TYR A 194 -11.27 -10.53 3.76
CA TYR A 194 -11.61 -10.04 5.10
C TYR A 194 -13.08 -9.66 5.20
N ILE A 195 -13.59 -8.89 4.26
CA ILE A 195 -14.99 -8.41 4.24
C ILE A 195 -15.97 -9.58 4.12
N GLU A 196 -15.69 -10.56 3.29
CA GLU A 196 -16.52 -11.78 3.16
C GLU A 196 -16.59 -12.58 4.47
N HIS A 197 -15.58 -12.48 5.32
CA HIS A 197 -15.46 -13.18 6.59
C HIS A 197 -15.46 -12.26 7.82
N ILE A 198 -15.99 -11.05 7.69
CA ILE A 198 -15.93 -9.98 8.71
C ILE A 198 -16.50 -10.39 10.07
N GLN A 199 -17.48 -11.32 10.08
CA GLN A 199 -18.10 -11.80 11.32
C GLN A 199 -17.16 -12.67 12.17
N GLU A 200 -16.19 -13.33 11.55
CA GLU A 200 -15.21 -14.19 12.21
C GLU A 200 -13.81 -13.56 12.30
N LEU A 201 -13.47 -12.67 11.35
CA LEU A 201 -12.21 -11.92 11.28
C LEU A 201 -12.43 -10.51 11.86
N LYS A 202 -12.50 -10.39 13.18
CA LYS A 202 -12.84 -9.11 13.81
C LYS A 202 -11.61 -8.21 13.96
N MET A 203 -11.70 -7.00 13.40
CA MET A 203 -10.75 -5.91 13.62
C MET A 203 -11.47 -4.68 14.17
N LYS A 204 -10.78 -3.89 15.00
CA LYS A 204 -11.25 -2.56 15.40
C LYS A 204 -10.78 -1.51 14.40
N LEU A 205 -11.55 -0.44 14.28
CA LEU A 205 -11.11 0.76 13.58
C LEU A 205 -10.14 1.55 14.46
N LYS A 206 -8.89 1.71 14.01
CA LYS A 206 -7.90 2.61 14.63
C LYS A 206 -7.89 3.94 13.88
N LYS A 207 -8.41 4.97 14.51
CA LYS A 207 -8.64 6.29 13.91
C LYS A 207 -7.37 7.13 13.94
N TYR A 208 -7.08 7.79 12.82
CA TYR A 208 -6.00 8.75 12.66
C TYR A 208 -6.53 10.07 12.11
N ASP A 209 -5.84 11.17 12.39
CA ASP A 209 -6.14 12.48 11.83
C ASP A 209 -5.86 12.54 10.33
N ALA A 210 -6.52 13.44 9.61
CA ALA A 210 -6.47 13.52 8.14
C ALA A 210 -5.06 13.79 7.56
N ASP A 211 -4.17 14.37 8.36
CA ASP A 211 -2.78 14.70 8.00
C ASP A 211 -1.75 13.68 8.50
N TYR A 212 -2.20 12.49 8.91
CA TYR A 212 -1.34 11.47 9.48
C TYR A 212 -0.86 10.42 8.48
N ILE A 213 -1.75 9.95 7.60
CA ILE A 213 -1.48 8.89 6.62
C ILE A 213 -1.81 9.42 5.22
N PHE A 214 -0.85 9.29 4.31
CA PHE A 214 -1.02 9.69 2.91
C PHE A 214 -0.70 8.52 1.99
N GLU A 215 -1.43 8.44 0.90
CA GLU A 215 -1.17 7.56 -0.23
C GLU A 215 -1.24 8.39 -1.50
N PHE A 216 -0.38 8.07 -2.46
CA PHE A 216 -0.33 8.77 -3.75
C PHE A 216 -0.55 7.76 -4.86
N ASP A 217 -1.68 7.85 -5.54
CA ASP A 217 -1.98 6.98 -6.67
C ASP A 217 -1.46 7.51 -8.00
N THR A 218 -1.29 8.83 -8.08
CA THR A 218 -0.87 9.53 -9.28
C THR A 218 0.29 10.49 -9.01
N LEU A 219 1.00 10.86 -10.08
CA LEU A 219 2.02 11.91 -9.99
C LEU A 219 1.42 13.26 -9.58
N ASP A 220 0.19 13.56 -10.00
CA ASP A 220 -0.44 14.85 -9.67
C ASP A 220 -0.72 14.93 -8.16
N GLU A 221 -1.21 13.88 -7.53
CA GLU A 221 -1.37 13.80 -6.06
C GLU A 221 -0.02 13.92 -5.33
N LEU A 222 1.01 13.26 -5.83
CA LEU A 222 2.36 13.41 -5.27
C LEU A 222 2.84 14.87 -5.36
N ARG A 223 2.60 15.56 -6.47
CA ARG A 223 2.96 16.98 -6.67
C ARG A 223 2.24 17.92 -5.71
N GLU A 224 0.97 17.62 -5.38
CA GLU A 224 0.21 18.37 -4.40
C GLU A 224 0.82 18.23 -3.00
N PHE A 225 1.29 17.05 -2.66
CA PHE A 225 1.91 16.77 -1.36
C PHE A 225 3.38 17.20 -1.29
N ASP A 226 4.17 16.92 -2.33
CA ASP A 226 5.60 17.25 -2.42
C ASP A 226 5.87 18.14 -3.64
N SER A 227 5.93 19.46 -3.41
CA SER A 227 6.12 20.46 -4.45
C SER A 227 7.46 20.34 -5.20
N SER A 228 8.42 19.56 -4.68
CA SER A 228 9.70 19.30 -5.39
C SER A 228 9.47 18.57 -6.72
N TYR A 229 8.39 17.77 -6.83
CA TYR A 229 8.00 17.06 -8.04
C TYR A 229 7.32 17.93 -9.10
N VAL A 230 7.02 19.18 -8.80
CA VAL A 230 6.36 20.08 -9.78
C VAL A 230 7.28 20.40 -10.96
N ARG A 231 8.55 20.70 -10.66
CA ARG A 231 9.53 21.12 -11.69
C ARG A 231 10.52 20.03 -12.09
N ASP A 232 10.71 19.05 -11.23
CA ASP A 232 11.61 17.91 -11.43
C ASP A 232 10.91 16.65 -10.96
N THR A 233 10.35 15.89 -11.88
CA THR A 233 9.66 14.63 -11.57
C THR A 233 10.63 13.49 -11.27
N ARG A 234 11.92 13.70 -11.47
CA ARG A 234 12.97 12.67 -11.34
C ARG A 234 12.77 11.51 -12.31
N SER A 235 12.00 11.73 -13.38
CA SER A 235 11.69 10.78 -14.45
C SER A 235 12.42 11.17 -15.72
N SER A 236 13.27 10.30 -16.25
CA SER A 236 13.93 10.51 -17.53
C SER A 236 12.92 10.55 -18.68
N ILE A 237 11.87 9.71 -18.58
CA ILE A 237 10.78 9.67 -19.59
C ILE A 237 10.07 11.03 -19.67
N LEU A 238 9.71 11.63 -18.53
CA LEU A 238 9.00 12.90 -18.53
C LEU A 238 9.89 14.06 -18.96
N LYS A 239 11.15 14.02 -18.61
CA LYS A 239 12.15 15.01 -19.06
C LYS A 239 12.28 14.98 -20.57
N ASP A 240 12.47 13.81 -21.18
CA ASP A 240 12.60 13.64 -22.63
C ASP A 240 11.33 14.10 -23.37
N ILE A 241 10.13 13.82 -22.80
CA ILE A 241 8.86 14.29 -23.34
C ILE A 241 8.77 15.83 -23.28
N ALA A 242 9.09 16.43 -22.15
CA ALA A 242 9.05 17.87 -21.95
C ALA A 242 10.02 18.60 -22.92
N GLU A 243 11.24 18.09 -23.05
CA GLU A 243 12.23 18.59 -23.99
C GLU A 243 11.74 18.48 -25.47
N SER A 244 11.14 17.33 -25.83
CA SER A 244 10.62 17.10 -27.18
C SER A 244 9.46 18.02 -27.54
N LEU A 245 8.64 18.41 -26.56
CA LEU A 245 7.49 19.30 -26.73
C LEU A 245 7.88 20.78 -26.52
N GLY A 246 9.08 21.09 -26.05
CA GLY A 246 9.52 22.45 -25.74
C GLY A 246 8.77 23.08 -24.54
N VAL A 247 8.37 22.27 -23.55
CA VAL A 247 7.62 22.68 -22.35
C VAL A 247 8.37 22.31 -21.10
N ASN A 248 7.88 22.76 -19.94
CA ASN A 248 8.38 22.31 -18.65
C ASN A 248 7.63 21.04 -18.18
N GLU A 249 8.27 20.19 -17.39
CA GLU A 249 7.61 19.01 -16.79
C GLU A 249 6.35 19.37 -15.99
N ALA A 250 6.29 20.57 -15.39
CA ALA A 250 5.12 21.09 -14.67
C ALA A 250 3.86 21.26 -15.53
N GLU A 251 4.03 21.35 -16.85
CA GLU A 251 2.93 21.52 -17.82
C GLU A 251 2.34 20.18 -18.26
N LEU A 252 3.02 19.07 -17.95
CA LEU A 252 2.56 17.70 -18.20
C LEU A 252 1.71 17.22 -16.99
N LYS A 253 0.41 17.01 -17.20
CA LYS A 253 -0.56 16.68 -16.14
C LYS A 253 -1.57 15.62 -16.57
N GLY A 254 -2.39 15.15 -15.64
CA GLY A 254 -3.51 14.24 -15.91
C GLY A 254 -3.04 12.91 -16.47
N PHE A 255 -1.97 12.34 -15.89
CA PHE A 255 -1.41 11.08 -16.35
C PHE A 255 -2.39 9.94 -16.13
N GLN A 256 -2.59 9.12 -17.17
CA GLN A 256 -3.45 7.96 -17.13
C GLN A 256 -2.74 6.78 -17.81
N ALA A 257 -2.55 5.69 -17.06
CA ALA A 257 -2.00 4.47 -17.62
C ALA A 257 -2.94 3.88 -18.70
N VAL A 258 -2.37 3.45 -19.81
CA VAL A 258 -3.07 2.64 -20.82
C VAL A 258 -2.71 1.18 -20.55
N LYS A 259 -3.70 0.40 -20.16
CA LYS A 259 -3.52 -1.02 -19.83
C LYS A 259 -3.76 -1.89 -21.06
N ALA A 260 -2.94 -2.93 -21.23
CA ALA A 260 -3.21 -4.02 -22.14
C ALA A 260 -4.34 -4.93 -21.60
N VAL A 261 -4.79 -5.88 -22.41
CA VAL A 261 -5.81 -6.87 -22.04
C VAL A 261 -5.38 -7.70 -20.81
N ASP A 262 -4.07 -7.86 -20.58
CA ASP A 262 -3.47 -8.56 -19.44
C ASP A 262 -3.23 -7.65 -18.22
N ASN A 263 -3.85 -6.50 -18.15
CA ASN A 263 -3.71 -5.47 -17.10
C ASN A 263 -2.30 -4.85 -16.94
N ARG A 264 -1.32 -5.24 -17.75
CA ARG A 264 -0.02 -4.56 -17.75
C ARG A 264 -0.16 -3.20 -18.42
N ALA A 265 0.48 -2.17 -17.85
CA ALA A 265 0.53 -0.87 -18.49
C ALA A 265 1.47 -0.93 -19.72
N THR A 266 0.93 -0.59 -20.89
CA THR A 266 1.66 -0.58 -22.17
C THR A 266 2.04 0.83 -22.61
N GLY A 267 1.50 1.84 -21.95
CA GLY A 267 1.73 3.24 -22.24
C GLY A 267 0.95 4.12 -21.26
N PHE A 268 0.97 5.40 -21.49
CA PHE A 268 0.20 6.36 -20.70
C PHE A 268 -0.25 7.53 -21.58
N LYS A 269 -1.29 8.21 -21.13
CA LYS A 269 -1.79 9.46 -21.71
C LYS A 269 -1.53 10.59 -20.72
N PHE A 270 -1.38 11.79 -21.22
CA PHE A 270 -1.25 12.99 -20.41
C PHE A 270 -1.83 14.19 -21.16
N VAL A 271 -2.05 15.28 -20.44
CA VAL A 271 -2.44 16.58 -20.99
C VAL A 271 -1.24 17.50 -20.88
N CYS A 272 -0.89 18.14 -22.00
CA CYS A 272 0.08 19.23 -22.03
C CYS A 272 -0.69 20.55 -22.15
N LYS A 273 -0.51 21.45 -21.19
CA LYS A 273 -1.00 22.83 -21.29
C LYS A 273 0.18 23.67 -21.76
N GLY A 274 0.23 23.90 -23.07
CA GLY A 274 1.08 24.91 -23.67
C GLY A 274 0.45 26.28 -23.57
#